data_284a17aeb8668da9b500b07c01c0fdcf
#
_entry.id   284a17aeb8668da9b500b07c01c0fdcf
#
_cell.length_a   1.000
_cell.length_b   1.000
_cell.length_c   1.000
_cell.angle_alpha   90.00
_cell.angle_beta   90.00
_cell.angle_gamma   90.00
#
_symmetry.space_group_name_H-M   'P 1'
#
loop_
_entity.id
_entity.type
_entity.pdbx_description
1 polymer ?
#
loop_
_entity_poly.entity_id
_entity_poly.type
_entity_poly.pdbx_seq_one_letter_code
_entity_poly.pdbx_strand_id
1 'polypeptide(L)'
;MIKLAISPQAREDLEEIKMYISKELENPIAAVNVVSRITKKIKNLKNTPGMGAPLSSKVSFDTDYRFLVCGNYLAFYRYEEKTVFVDRILYGRRDYIKILFPEIEDDDE
;
A
#
# COMPACT_ATOMS: atom_id res chain seq x y z
N MET A 1 14.67 8.56 15.69
CA MET A 1 13.37 7.88 15.77
C MET A 1 12.67 7.96 14.42
N ILE A 2 12.16 6.85 13.95
CA ILE A 2 11.50 6.79 12.64
C ILE A 2 10.05 7.19 12.78
N LYS A 3 9.59 8.06 11.87
CA LYS A 3 8.21 8.53 11.86
C LYS A 3 7.43 7.79 10.79
N LEU A 4 6.12 7.71 10.98
CA LEU A 4 5.21 7.08 10.03
C LEU A 4 4.15 8.09 9.62
N ALA A 5 4.07 8.35 8.33
CA ALA A 5 3.07 9.25 7.77
C ALA A 5 2.21 8.46 6.77
N ILE A 6 0.92 8.46 7.01
CA ILE A 6 -0.03 7.77 6.12
C ILE A 6 -0.77 8.85 5.35
N SER A 7 -0.68 8.81 4.02
CA SER A 7 -1.27 9.84 3.18
C SER A 7 -2.80 9.83 3.28
N PRO A 8 -3.45 10.95 2.94
CA PRO A 8 -4.92 10.95 2.89
C PRO A 8 -5.45 9.93 1.89
N GLN A 9 -4.75 9.72 0.77
CA GLN A 9 -5.18 8.72 -0.20
C GLN A 9 -5.09 7.31 0.37
N ALA A 10 -4.03 7.01 1.13
CA ALA A 10 -3.92 5.70 1.75
C ALA A 10 -5.01 5.48 2.78
N ARG A 11 -5.39 6.54 3.49
CA ARG A 11 -6.49 6.43 4.46
C ARG A 11 -7.80 6.13 3.75
N GLU A 12 -8.03 6.80 2.61
CA GLU A 12 -9.22 6.50 1.81
C GLU A 12 -9.19 5.08 1.29
N ASP A 13 -8.00 4.62 0.87
CA ASP A 13 -7.87 3.23 0.41
C ASP A 13 -8.33 2.26 1.49
N LEU A 14 -7.91 2.49 2.74
CA LEU A 14 -8.31 1.63 3.84
C LEU A 14 -9.82 1.65 4.06
N GLU A 15 -10.43 2.83 3.95
CA GLU A 15 -11.89 2.93 4.09
C GLU A 15 -12.61 2.18 2.98
N GLU A 16 -12.12 2.29 1.75
CA GLU A 16 -12.72 1.57 0.64
C GLU A 16 -12.59 0.06 0.79
N ILE A 17 -11.43 -0.40 1.27
CA ILE A 17 -11.25 -1.83 1.54
C ILE A 17 -12.25 -2.29 2.58
N LYS A 18 -12.41 -1.52 3.65
CA LYS A 18 -13.32 -1.86 4.72
C LYS A 18 -14.76 -1.93 4.21
N MET A 19 -15.18 -0.93 3.43
CA MET A 19 -16.53 -0.89 2.91
C MET A 19 -16.80 -2.03 1.93
N TYR A 20 -15.82 -2.34 1.09
CA TYR A 20 -15.98 -3.42 0.13
C TYR A 20 -16.21 -4.75 0.85
N ILE A 21 -15.37 -5.06 1.82
CA ILE A 21 -15.49 -6.34 2.52
C ILE A 21 -16.76 -6.37 3.36
N SER A 22 -17.09 -5.26 4.00
CA SER A 22 -18.23 -5.19 4.88
C SER A 22 -19.55 -5.31 4.12
N LYS A 23 -19.65 -4.63 2.97
CA LYS A 23 -20.91 -4.55 2.24
C LYS A 23 -20.98 -5.52 1.07
N GLU A 24 -19.95 -5.53 0.21
CA GLU A 24 -20.00 -6.38 -0.97
C GLU A 24 -19.85 -7.84 -0.60
N LEU A 25 -18.97 -8.14 0.33
CA LEU A 25 -18.77 -9.50 0.79
C LEU A 25 -19.59 -9.84 2.02
N GLU A 26 -20.38 -8.87 2.50
CA GLU A 26 -21.30 -9.05 3.62
C GLU A 26 -20.60 -9.64 4.84
N ASN A 27 -19.41 -9.12 5.15
CA ASN A 27 -18.63 -9.68 6.25
C ASN A 27 -17.96 -8.56 7.05
N PRO A 28 -18.72 -7.86 7.90
CA PRO A 28 -18.16 -6.73 8.66
C PRO A 28 -17.06 -7.15 9.63
N ILE A 29 -17.10 -8.37 10.15
CA ILE A 29 -16.05 -8.82 11.05
C ILE A 29 -14.73 -8.98 10.29
N ALA A 30 -14.80 -9.59 9.10
CA ALA A 30 -13.61 -9.72 8.26
C ALA A 30 -13.07 -8.35 7.85
N ALA A 31 -13.96 -7.38 7.61
CA ALA A 31 -13.54 -6.04 7.23
C ALA A 31 -12.65 -5.43 8.31
N VAL A 32 -13.06 -5.51 9.56
CA VAL A 32 -12.29 -4.98 10.67
C VAL A 32 -10.96 -5.73 10.79
N ASN A 33 -10.99 -7.05 10.66
CA ASN A 33 -9.79 -7.86 10.80
C ASN A 33 -8.76 -7.57 9.72
N VAL A 34 -9.21 -7.40 8.47
CA VAL A 34 -8.31 -7.12 7.36
C VAL A 34 -7.63 -5.77 7.55
N VAL A 35 -8.43 -4.74 7.86
CA VAL A 35 -7.88 -3.40 8.05
C VAL A 35 -6.91 -3.39 9.24
N SER A 36 -7.24 -4.11 10.30
CA SER A 36 -6.38 -4.18 11.47
C SER A 36 -5.03 -4.83 11.13
N ARG A 37 -5.05 -5.90 10.34
CA ARG A 37 -3.80 -6.57 9.93
C ARG A 37 -2.95 -5.67 9.08
N ILE A 38 -3.56 -4.96 8.13
CA ILE A 38 -2.82 -4.04 7.28
C ILE A 38 -2.17 -2.96 8.14
N THR A 39 -2.96 -2.36 9.04
CA THR A 39 -2.46 -1.28 9.89
C THR A 39 -1.32 -1.74 10.78
N LYS A 40 -1.42 -2.93 11.36
CA LYS A 40 -0.36 -3.45 12.21
C LYS A 40 0.94 -3.65 11.43
N LYS A 41 0.84 -4.19 10.22
CA LYS A 41 2.03 -4.39 9.41
C LYS A 41 2.67 -3.06 9.04
N ILE A 42 1.86 -2.09 8.68
CA ILE A 42 2.37 -0.76 8.35
C ILE A 42 3.09 -0.16 9.54
N LYS A 43 2.53 -0.30 10.73
CA LYS A 43 3.17 0.24 11.93
C LYS A 43 4.52 -0.37 12.21
N ASN A 44 4.73 -1.63 11.82
CA ASN A 44 6.02 -2.27 11.99
C ASN A 44 7.11 -1.66 11.14
N LEU A 45 6.75 -0.89 10.12
CA LEU A 45 7.75 -0.19 9.32
C LEU A 45 8.51 0.85 10.13
N LYS A 46 7.98 1.31 11.23
CA LYS A 46 8.71 2.21 12.12
C LYS A 46 9.93 1.52 12.74
N ASN A 47 9.85 0.21 12.90
CA ASN A 47 10.97 -0.55 13.47
C ASN A 47 11.87 -1.13 12.39
N THR A 48 11.29 -1.45 11.23
CA THR A 48 12.01 -2.09 10.14
C THR A 48 11.57 -1.47 8.81
N PRO A 49 12.09 -0.27 8.47
CA PRO A 49 11.62 0.39 7.24
C PRO A 49 11.92 -0.39 5.97
N GLY A 50 12.93 -1.24 5.98
CA GLY A 50 13.28 -2.05 4.82
C GLY A 50 12.53 -3.35 4.71
N MET A 51 11.50 -3.55 5.53
CA MET A 51 10.79 -4.82 5.56
C MET A 51 10.13 -5.16 4.21
N GLY A 52 9.65 -4.15 3.52
CA GLY A 52 9.08 -4.38 2.19
C GLY A 52 10.16 -4.54 1.14
N ALA A 53 9.74 -4.88 -0.07
CA ALA A 53 10.64 -5.07 -1.19
C ALA A 53 10.65 -3.84 -2.08
N PRO A 54 11.76 -3.58 -2.79
CA PRO A 54 11.78 -2.45 -3.73
C PRO A 54 10.83 -2.71 -4.90
N LEU A 55 10.06 -1.70 -5.26
CA LEU A 55 9.13 -1.83 -6.38
C LEU A 55 9.91 -1.98 -7.69
N SER A 56 11.12 -1.44 -7.76
CA SER A 56 11.94 -1.58 -8.96
C SER A 56 12.23 -3.03 -9.31
N SER A 57 12.06 -3.96 -8.37
CA SER A 57 12.21 -5.38 -8.68
C SER A 57 11.05 -5.93 -9.51
N LYS A 58 9.95 -5.20 -9.61
CA LYS A 58 8.77 -5.65 -10.35
C LYS A 58 8.44 -4.82 -11.57
N VAL A 59 9.12 -3.70 -11.76
CA VAL A 59 8.85 -2.82 -12.89
C VAL A 59 10.15 -2.60 -13.64
N SER A 60 10.04 -2.03 -14.84
CA SER A 60 11.18 -1.88 -15.72
C SER A 60 11.84 -0.51 -15.63
N PHE A 61 11.48 0.27 -14.63
CA PHE A 61 12.04 1.61 -14.44
C PHE A 61 12.43 1.79 -12.98
N ASP A 62 13.25 2.79 -12.72
CA ASP A 62 13.69 3.08 -11.35
C ASP A 62 12.62 3.83 -10.59
N THR A 63 12.47 3.49 -9.32
CA THR A 63 11.54 4.18 -8.44
C THR A 63 12.00 3.97 -7.00
N ASP A 64 11.72 4.95 -6.16
CA ASP A 64 12.03 4.87 -4.74
C ASP A 64 10.96 4.12 -3.96
N TYR A 65 9.87 3.76 -4.59
CA TYR A 65 8.81 3.04 -3.91
C TYR A 65 9.25 1.66 -3.47
N ARG A 66 8.74 1.27 -2.32
CA ARG A 66 8.81 -0.10 -1.83
C ARG A 66 7.38 -0.57 -1.63
N PHE A 67 7.18 -1.87 -1.58
CA PHE A 67 5.85 -2.41 -1.33
C PHE A 67 5.92 -3.45 -0.22
N LEU A 68 4.87 -3.44 0.61
CA LEU A 68 4.73 -4.36 1.73
C LEU A 68 3.50 -5.20 1.48
N VAL A 69 3.68 -6.52 1.48
CA VAL A 69 2.55 -7.44 1.25
C VAL A 69 1.77 -7.59 2.55
N CYS A 70 0.49 -7.27 2.48
CA CYS A 70 -0.42 -7.36 3.62
C CYS A 70 -1.61 -8.22 3.18
N GLY A 71 -1.45 -9.55 3.25
CA GLY A 71 -2.47 -10.45 2.72
C GLY A 71 -2.63 -10.25 1.22
N ASN A 72 -3.83 -9.92 0.79
CA ASN A 72 -4.11 -9.69 -0.63
C ASN A 72 -3.87 -8.25 -1.06
N TYR A 73 -3.35 -7.41 -0.18
CA TYR A 73 -3.16 -5.99 -0.43
C TYR A 73 -1.70 -5.64 -0.38
N LEU A 74 -1.35 -4.57 -1.10
CA LEU A 74 0.01 -4.05 -1.11
C LEU A 74 -0.01 -2.64 -0.58
N ALA A 75 0.87 -2.35 0.37
CA ALA A 75 1.08 -0.99 0.86
C ALA A 75 2.32 -0.45 0.16
N PHE A 76 2.15 0.63 -0.59
CA PHE A 76 3.24 1.26 -1.32
C PHE A 76 3.75 2.43 -0.52
N TYR A 77 5.06 2.42 -0.23
CA TYR A 77 5.64 3.41 0.66
C TYR A 77 7.02 3.82 0.20
N ARG A 78 7.47 4.95 0.71
CA ARG A 78 8.82 5.46 0.54
C ARG A 78 9.42 5.69 1.91
N TYR A 79 10.72 5.56 2.01
CA TYR A 79 11.42 5.82 3.25
C TYR A 79 12.48 6.88 2.98
N GLU A 80 12.32 8.05 3.57
CA GLU A 80 13.22 9.19 3.35
C GLU A 80 13.44 9.90 4.68
N GLU A 81 14.70 10.17 5.00
CA GLU A 81 15.05 11.00 6.14
C GLU A 81 14.32 10.58 7.40
N LYS A 82 14.35 9.29 7.67
CA LYS A 82 13.77 8.70 8.88
C LYS A 82 12.25 8.84 8.95
N THR A 83 11.60 9.00 7.81
CA THR A 83 10.14 8.99 7.74
C THR A 83 9.69 7.96 6.71
N VAL A 84 8.76 7.12 7.12
CA VAL A 84 8.10 6.20 6.22
C VAL A 84 6.81 6.88 5.74
N PHE A 85 6.71 7.07 4.42
CA PHE A 85 5.53 7.68 3.81
C PHE A 85 4.73 6.58 3.11
N VAL A 86 3.59 6.22 3.68
CA VAL A 86 2.69 5.25 3.06
C VAL A 86 1.74 6.02 2.14
N ASP A 87 1.90 5.83 0.84
CA ASP A 87 1.19 6.64 -0.15
C ASP A 87 -0.10 5.99 -0.64
N ARG A 88 -0.11 4.67 -0.83
CA ARG A 88 -1.30 3.97 -1.30
C ARG A 88 -1.38 2.58 -0.69
N ILE A 89 -2.60 2.06 -0.58
CA ILE A 89 -2.85 0.68 -0.16
C ILE A 89 -3.84 0.10 -1.14
N LEU A 90 -3.39 -0.84 -1.97
CA LEU A 90 -4.17 -1.29 -3.11
C LEU A 90 -4.26 -2.81 -3.14
N TYR A 91 -5.37 -3.31 -3.67
CA TYR A 91 -5.51 -4.74 -3.93
C TYR A 91 -4.39 -5.18 -4.88
N GLY A 92 -3.73 -6.29 -4.55
CA GLY A 92 -2.52 -6.69 -5.26
C GLY A 92 -2.75 -7.05 -6.72
N ARG A 93 -4.00 -7.29 -7.13
CA ARG A 93 -4.32 -7.61 -8.51
C ARG A 93 -4.77 -6.42 -9.34
N ARG A 94 -4.83 -5.24 -8.72
CA ARG A 94 -5.15 -4.02 -9.47
C ARG A 94 -3.96 -3.59 -10.31
N ASP A 95 -4.25 -2.79 -11.30
CA ASP A 95 -3.19 -2.19 -12.13
C ASP A 95 -2.58 -1.03 -11.35
N TYR A 96 -1.76 -1.37 -10.36
CA TYR A 96 -1.22 -0.35 -9.46
C TYR A 96 -0.17 0.53 -10.13
N ILE A 97 0.44 0.05 -11.21
CA ILE A 97 1.40 0.89 -11.92
C ILE A 97 0.72 2.12 -12.48
N LYS A 98 -0.46 1.97 -13.07
CA LYS A 98 -1.20 3.12 -13.59
C LYS A 98 -1.69 4.05 -12.48
N ILE A 99 -2.00 3.49 -11.33
CA ILE A 99 -2.46 4.28 -10.20
C ILE A 99 -1.32 5.09 -9.60
N LEU A 100 -0.16 4.44 -9.42
CA LEU A 100 1.00 5.10 -8.82
C LEU A 100 1.68 6.06 -9.79
N PHE A 101 1.66 5.75 -11.07
CA PHE A 101 2.40 6.51 -12.08
C PHE A 101 1.49 6.82 -13.26
N PRO A 102 0.49 7.69 -13.06
CA PRO A 102 -0.48 7.95 -14.12
C PRO A 102 0.12 8.63 -15.34
N GLU A 103 1.29 9.25 -15.19
CA GLU A 103 1.93 9.91 -16.32
C GLU A 103 2.69 8.94 -17.22
N ILE A 104 2.85 7.69 -16.83
CA ILE A 104 3.52 6.70 -17.66
C ILE A 104 2.51 6.15 -18.65
N GLU A 105 2.85 6.26 -19.94
CA GLU A 105 1.97 5.76 -20.98
C GLU A 105 2.24 4.30 -21.26
N ASP A 106 1.18 3.58 -21.58
CA ASP A 106 1.33 2.23 -22.08
C ASP A 106 1.91 2.27 -23.47
N ASP A 107 2.92 1.44 -23.70
CA ASP A 107 3.56 1.39 -25.00
C ASP A 107 3.08 0.23 -25.81
N ASP A 108 1.93 -0.27 -25.52
CA ASP A 108 1.54 -1.53 -26.09
C ASP A 108 0.70 -1.40 -27.32
N GLU A 109 0.65 -0.25 -27.90
CA GLU A 109 -0.09 -0.19 -29.12
C GLU A 109 0.68 -0.62 -30.30
#